data_75478eeefc7fa5919f292fc9ec2bd5f5
#
_entry.id   75478eeefc7fa5919f292fc9ec2bd5f5
#
_cell.length_a   1.000
_cell.length_b   1.000
_cell.length_c   1.000
_cell.angle_alpha   90.00
_cell.angle_beta   90.00
_cell.angle_gamma   90.00
#
_symmetry.space_group_name_H-M   'P 1'
#
loop_
_entity.id
_entity.type
_entity.pdbx_description
1 polymer ?
#
loop_
_entity_poly.entity_id
_entity_poly.type
_entity_poly.pdbx_seq_one_letter_code
_entity_poly.pdbx_strand_id
1 'polypeptide(L)'
;MLRKPPPPDPSTLAVERLMVASEGREISWAVLQQAFELARPRSAKVRVISIARVWGTGMGFPNPGLLPTRHEWDAQRLIVRRAVEALEKAGFAASGHVIGTRKAAKRILGEATAFRAEAIVMGCDPQRTLIGDFIWSQEPYRVRRRARVPVYLIPADE
;
A
#
# COMPACT_ATOMS: atom_id res chain seq x y z
N MET A 1 21.83 -1.21 -15.33
CA MET A 1 20.71 -1.76 -14.53
C MET A 1 19.54 -2.08 -15.43
N LEU A 2 19.17 -3.31 -15.52
CA LEU A 2 17.96 -3.69 -16.26
C LEU A 2 16.72 -3.13 -15.53
N ARG A 3 16.00 -2.28 -16.22
CA ARG A 3 14.76 -1.72 -15.71
C ARG A 3 13.75 -2.86 -15.52
N LYS A 4 13.19 -2.99 -14.33
CA LYS A 4 12.15 -3.98 -14.07
C LYS A 4 11.03 -3.82 -15.12
N PRO A 5 10.57 -4.90 -15.76
CA PRO A 5 9.48 -4.81 -16.72
C PRO A 5 8.23 -4.24 -16.04
N PRO A 6 7.38 -3.54 -16.79
CA PRO A 6 6.11 -3.07 -16.27
C PRO A 6 5.26 -4.26 -15.82
N PRO A 7 4.36 -4.05 -14.84
CA PRO A 7 3.44 -5.10 -14.44
C PRO A 7 2.53 -5.48 -15.63
N PRO A 8 2.05 -6.73 -15.68
CA PRO A 8 1.13 -7.16 -16.74
C PRO A 8 -0.16 -6.34 -16.70
N ASP A 9 -0.89 -6.34 -17.82
CA ASP A 9 -2.18 -5.66 -17.90
C ASP A 9 -3.13 -6.20 -16.82
N PRO A 10 -3.71 -5.34 -15.98
CA PRO A 10 -4.64 -5.76 -14.93
C PRO A 10 -5.82 -6.56 -15.44
N SER A 11 -6.29 -6.26 -16.65
CA SER A 11 -7.42 -6.96 -17.26
C SER A 11 -7.15 -8.42 -17.58
N THR A 12 -5.87 -8.80 -17.67
CA THR A 12 -5.44 -10.18 -17.98
C THR A 12 -5.17 -11.01 -16.73
N LEU A 13 -5.14 -10.39 -15.57
CA LEU A 13 -4.91 -11.06 -14.30
C LEU A 13 -6.22 -11.29 -13.55
N ALA A 14 -6.33 -12.48 -12.99
CA ALA A 14 -7.38 -12.81 -12.03
C ALA A 14 -6.67 -13.40 -10.80
N VAL A 15 -6.40 -12.56 -9.83
CA VAL A 15 -5.68 -12.98 -8.62
C VAL A 15 -6.63 -13.46 -7.53
N GLU A 16 -6.23 -14.48 -6.82
CA GLU A 16 -6.99 -15.02 -5.68
C GLU A 16 -6.60 -14.33 -4.37
N ARG A 17 -5.40 -13.79 -4.29
CA ARG A 17 -4.88 -13.09 -3.12
C ARG A 17 -4.27 -11.76 -3.53
N LEU A 18 -4.97 -10.69 -3.21
CA LEU A 18 -4.56 -9.33 -3.53
C LEU A 18 -4.24 -8.56 -2.27
N MET A 19 -3.18 -7.77 -2.31
CA MET A 19 -2.88 -6.81 -1.26
C MET A 19 -3.10 -5.39 -1.76
N VAL A 20 -3.83 -4.61 -0.96
CA VAL A 20 -3.92 -3.16 -1.10
C VAL A 20 -3.10 -2.56 0.03
N ALA A 21 -2.10 -1.78 -0.29
CA ALA A 21 -1.19 -1.21 0.69
C ALA A 21 -1.12 0.30 0.61
N SER A 22 -0.95 0.93 1.75
CA SER A 22 -0.69 2.36 1.87
C SER A 22 0.47 2.60 2.83
N GLU A 23 1.38 3.45 2.44
CA GLU A 23 2.48 3.90 3.30
C GLU A 23 2.05 5.00 4.28
N GLY A 24 0.76 5.26 4.40
CA GLY A 24 0.17 6.25 5.30
C GLY A 24 -0.74 7.27 4.62
N ARG A 25 -0.83 7.22 3.29
CA ARG A 25 -1.77 8.06 2.54
C ARG A 25 -3.19 7.48 2.52
N GLU A 26 -4.16 8.30 2.20
CA GLU A 26 -5.51 7.85 1.90
C GLU A 26 -5.50 6.81 0.77
N ILE A 27 -6.36 5.81 0.89
CA ILE A 27 -6.59 4.84 -0.18
C ILE A 27 -7.69 5.40 -1.08
N SER A 28 -7.29 5.87 -2.25
CA SER A 28 -8.21 6.52 -3.19
C SER A 28 -9.18 5.54 -3.83
N TRP A 29 -10.25 6.07 -4.38
CA TRP A 29 -11.18 5.27 -5.16
C TRP A 29 -10.52 4.60 -6.37
N ALA A 30 -9.59 5.30 -7.03
CA ALA A 30 -8.84 4.75 -8.16
C ALA A 30 -8.01 3.51 -7.76
N VAL A 31 -7.43 3.50 -6.56
CA VAL A 31 -6.75 2.32 -6.02
C VAL A 31 -7.72 1.16 -5.83
N LEU A 32 -8.90 1.43 -5.26
CA LEU A 32 -9.93 0.41 -5.07
C LEU A 32 -10.49 -0.13 -6.40
N GLN A 33 -10.70 0.73 -7.37
CA GLN A 33 -11.12 0.31 -8.72
C GLN A 33 -10.10 -0.64 -9.35
N GLN A 34 -8.82 -0.33 -9.23
CA GLN A 34 -7.77 -1.23 -9.71
C GLN A 34 -7.80 -2.58 -8.98
N ALA A 35 -8.06 -2.55 -7.68
CA ALA A 35 -8.20 -3.78 -6.89
C ALA A 35 -9.41 -4.61 -7.36
N PHE A 36 -10.52 -3.98 -7.67
CA PHE A 36 -11.70 -4.67 -8.20
C PHE A 36 -11.43 -5.33 -9.56
N GLU A 37 -10.64 -4.71 -10.41
CA GLU A 37 -10.27 -5.28 -11.70
C GLU A 37 -9.34 -6.49 -11.57
N LEU A 38 -8.37 -6.41 -10.66
CA LEU A 38 -7.42 -7.50 -10.44
C LEU A 38 -8.03 -8.69 -9.72
N ALA A 39 -8.90 -8.45 -8.75
CA ALA A 39 -9.52 -9.46 -7.90
C ALA A 39 -10.91 -9.87 -8.41
N ARG A 40 -11.05 -10.03 -9.71
CA ARG A 40 -12.33 -10.38 -10.37
C ARG A 40 -13.05 -11.62 -9.86
N PRO A 41 -12.39 -12.73 -9.49
CA PRO A 41 -13.09 -13.84 -8.85
C PRO A 41 -13.67 -13.38 -7.50
N ARG A 42 -14.97 -13.55 -7.30
CA ARG A 42 -15.64 -13.26 -6.01
C ARG A 42 -15.06 -14.03 -4.83
N SER A 43 -14.32 -15.08 -5.11
CA SER A 43 -13.57 -15.87 -4.12
C SER A 43 -12.23 -15.23 -3.71
N ALA A 44 -11.81 -14.17 -4.37
CA ALA A 44 -10.55 -13.52 -4.05
C ALA A 44 -10.55 -12.96 -2.64
N LYS A 45 -9.42 -13.12 -1.97
CA LYS A 45 -9.16 -12.53 -0.65
C LYS A 45 -8.33 -11.26 -0.83
N VAL A 46 -8.78 -10.18 -0.25
CA VAL A 46 -8.07 -8.90 -0.30
C VAL A 46 -7.63 -8.52 1.10
N ARG A 47 -6.35 -8.25 1.25
CA ARG A 47 -5.79 -7.72 2.49
C ARG A 47 -5.41 -6.27 2.30
N VAL A 48 -5.92 -5.43 3.20
CA VAL A 48 -5.63 -4.00 3.24
C VAL A 48 -4.66 -3.73 4.38
N ILE A 49 -3.55 -3.09 4.10
CA ILE A 49 -2.62 -2.63 5.13
C ILE A 49 -2.32 -1.15 4.97
N SER A 50 -2.18 -0.47 6.08
CA SER A 50 -1.68 0.89 6.13
C SER A 50 -0.59 1.04 7.17
N ILE A 51 0.33 1.93 6.91
CA ILE A 51 1.47 2.19 7.78
C ILE A 51 1.22 3.43 8.63
N ALA A 52 1.20 3.24 9.94
CA ALA A 52 1.35 4.34 10.88
C ALA A 52 2.84 4.67 10.99
N ARG A 53 3.22 5.84 10.51
CA ARG A 53 4.63 6.20 10.45
C ARG A 53 5.17 6.53 11.82
N VAL A 54 6.30 5.93 12.15
CA VAL A 54 7.14 6.33 13.26
C VAL A 54 8.12 7.38 12.75
N TRP A 55 7.89 8.63 13.12
CA TRP A 55 8.79 9.72 12.76
C TRP A 55 10.03 9.65 13.65
N GLY A 56 11.17 9.26 13.10
CA GLY A 56 12.44 9.25 13.79
C GLY A 56 13.27 10.46 13.46
N THR A 57 13.59 11.29 14.43
CA THR A 57 14.65 12.26 14.28
C THR A 57 15.98 11.61 14.61
N GLY A 58 16.88 11.62 13.65
CA GLY A 58 18.14 10.91 13.69
C GLY A 58 19.19 11.50 14.62
N MET A 59 18.94 11.62 15.89
CA MET A 59 19.97 11.98 16.88
C MET A 59 20.48 10.79 17.68
N GLY A 60 20.27 9.58 17.18
CA GLY A 60 20.85 8.37 17.77
C GLY A 60 20.32 7.95 19.13
N PHE A 61 19.37 8.66 19.70
CA PHE A 61 18.78 8.31 20.99
C PHE A 61 17.38 7.70 20.80
N PRO A 62 17.07 6.58 21.49
CA PRO A 62 15.71 6.10 21.54
C PRO A 62 14.85 7.13 22.29
N ASN A 63 14.08 7.88 21.52
CA ASN A 63 13.10 8.82 22.08
C ASN A 63 11.74 8.12 22.12
N PRO A 64 11.14 7.90 23.32
CA PRO A 64 9.82 7.30 23.42
C PRO A 64 8.71 8.13 22.76
N GLY A 65 8.96 9.40 22.41
CA GLY A 65 8.07 10.23 21.60
C GLY A 65 8.06 9.90 20.10
N LEU A 66 8.81 8.88 19.65
CA LEU A 66 8.89 8.48 18.25
C LEU A 66 7.93 7.36 17.87
N LEU A 67 7.10 6.90 18.76
CA LEU A 67 6.02 5.99 18.43
C LEU A 67 4.89 6.75 17.74
N PRO A 68 4.15 6.12 16.81
CA PRO A 68 2.97 6.76 16.25
C PRO A 68 2.03 7.22 17.36
N THR A 69 1.52 8.43 17.25
CA THR A 69 0.54 8.93 18.22
C THR A 69 -0.77 8.14 18.12
N ARG A 70 -1.57 8.15 19.16
CA ARG A 70 -2.92 7.56 19.12
C ARG A 70 -3.73 8.13 17.95
N HIS A 71 -3.60 9.42 17.70
CA HIS A 71 -4.27 10.09 16.58
C HIS A 71 -3.85 9.52 15.23
N GLU A 72 -2.56 9.28 15.01
CA GLU A 72 -2.06 8.64 13.78
C GLU A 72 -2.57 7.20 13.62
N TRP A 73 -2.54 6.42 14.70
CA TRP A 73 -3.11 5.08 14.69
C TRP A 73 -4.59 5.08 14.31
N ASP A 74 -5.37 5.97 14.91
CA ASP A 74 -6.80 6.05 14.66
C ASP A 74 -7.09 6.53 13.23
N ALA A 75 -6.31 7.48 12.72
CA ALA A 75 -6.41 7.93 11.34
C ALA A 75 -6.16 6.77 10.35
N GLN A 76 -5.11 5.98 10.59
CA GLN A 76 -4.79 4.85 9.73
C GLN A 76 -5.83 3.71 9.86
N ARG A 77 -6.35 3.46 11.03
CA ARG A 77 -7.44 2.50 11.22
C ARG A 77 -8.69 2.88 10.43
N LEU A 78 -8.99 4.18 10.38
CA LEU A 78 -10.12 4.69 9.59
C LEU A 78 -9.91 4.45 8.10
N ILE A 79 -8.71 4.72 7.59
CA ILE A 79 -8.35 4.47 6.19
C ILE A 79 -8.55 2.99 5.84
N VAL A 80 -8.01 2.10 6.66
CA VAL A 80 -8.13 0.65 6.44
C VAL A 80 -9.59 0.20 6.49
N ARG A 81 -10.33 0.65 7.50
CA ARG A 81 -11.75 0.29 7.66
C ARG A 81 -12.59 0.70 6.45
N ARG A 82 -12.43 1.93 5.96
CA ARG A 82 -13.15 2.42 4.78
C ARG A 82 -12.85 1.59 3.53
N ALA A 83 -11.59 1.24 3.33
CA ALA A 83 -11.19 0.40 2.22
C ALA A 83 -11.76 -1.03 2.32
N VAL A 84 -11.70 -1.63 3.51
CA VAL A 84 -12.26 -2.97 3.76
C VAL A 84 -13.78 -2.97 3.53
N GLU A 85 -14.49 -1.99 4.06
CA GLU A 85 -15.94 -1.86 3.86
C GLU A 85 -16.31 -1.74 2.37
N ALA A 86 -15.55 -0.94 1.60
CA ALA A 86 -15.78 -0.80 0.17
C ALA A 86 -15.54 -2.12 -0.60
N LEU A 87 -14.50 -2.86 -0.22
CA LEU A 87 -14.20 -4.17 -0.81
C LEU A 87 -15.26 -5.20 -0.46
N GLU A 88 -15.73 -5.24 0.78
CA GLU A 88 -16.81 -6.14 1.22
C GLU A 88 -18.12 -5.84 0.50
N LYS A 89 -18.47 -4.56 0.32
CA LYS A 89 -19.64 -4.14 -0.46
C LYS A 89 -19.55 -4.59 -1.93
N ALA A 90 -18.33 -4.66 -2.46
CA ALA A 90 -18.10 -5.18 -3.81
C ALA A 90 -18.11 -6.72 -3.89
N GLY A 91 -18.27 -7.41 -2.76
CA GLY A 91 -18.39 -8.86 -2.68
C GLY A 91 -17.10 -9.62 -2.42
N PHE A 92 -16.01 -8.94 -2.05
CA PHE A 92 -14.73 -9.57 -1.72
C PHE A 92 -14.64 -9.94 -0.24
N ALA A 93 -13.92 -11.01 0.06
CA ALA A 93 -13.48 -11.31 1.42
C ALA A 93 -12.29 -10.40 1.76
N ALA A 94 -12.55 -9.35 2.51
CA ALA A 94 -11.55 -8.35 2.85
C ALA A 94 -11.21 -8.36 4.35
N SER A 95 -9.95 -8.12 4.65
CA SER A 95 -9.45 -7.91 5.99
C SER A 95 -8.38 -6.83 5.97
N GLY A 96 -8.09 -6.24 7.10
CA GLY A 96 -7.07 -5.21 7.12
C GLY A 96 -6.55 -4.90 8.51
N HIS A 97 -5.37 -4.31 8.57
CA HIS A 97 -4.77 -3.84 9.81
C HIS A 97 -3.74 -2.73 9.56
N VAL A 98 -3.37 -2.07 10.62
CA VAL A 98 -2.37 -1.00 10.62
C VAL A 98 -1.07 -1.51 11.23
N ILE A 99 0.03 -1.12 10.65
CA ILE A 99 1.38 -1.50 11.11
C ILE A 99 2.17 -0.23 11.44
N GLY A 100 2.72 -0.17 12.64
CA GLY A 100 3.66 0.89 13.02
C GLY A 100 5.07 0.50 12.65
N THR A 101 5.75 1.30 11.83
CA THR A 101 7.12 1.02 11.42
C THR A 101 7.82 2.25 10.85
N ARG A 102 9.15 2.25 10.92
CA ARG A 102 10.03 3.20 10.20
C ARG A 102 10.40 2.71 8.80
N LYS A 103 10.18 1.42 8.52
CA LYS A 103 10.62 0.75 7.29
C LYS A 103 9.40 0.27 6.51
N ALA A 104 8.61 1.22 6.01
CA ALA A 104 7.34 0.94 5.35
C ALA A 104 7.47 -0.09 4.20
N ALA A 105 8.37 0.13 3.25
CA ALA A 105 8.53 -0.78 2.12
C ALA A 105 8.88 -2.21 2.56
N LYS A 106 9.79 -2.36 3.51
CA LYS A 106 10.18 -3.67 4.04
C LYS A 106 8.99 -4.39 4.69
N ARG A 107 8.20 -3.68 5.48
CA ARG A 107 7.04 -4.26 6.16
C ARG A 107 5.92 -4.61 5.19
N ILE A 108 5.65 -3.76 4.21
CA ILE A 108 4.67 -4.04 3.15
C ILE A 108 5.05 -5.33 2.40
N LEU A 109 6.30 -5.46 2.01
CA LEU A 109 6.78 -6.66 1.31
C LEU A 109 6.75 -7.91 2.19
N GLY A 110 7.06 -7.78 3.47
CA GLY A 110 6.94 -8.88 4.43
C GLY A 110 5.49 -9.34 4.60
N GLU A 111 4.56 -8.42 4.71
CA GLU A 111 3.13 -8.73 4.78
C GLU A 111 2.61 -9.38 3.49
N ALA A 112 3.06 -8.90 2.33
CA ALA A 112 2.72 -9.50 1.05
C ALA A 112 3.18 -10.95 0.96
N THR A 113 4.39 -11.24 1.43
CA THR A 113 4.92 -12.61 1.48
C THR A 113 4.13 -13.49 2.44
N ALA A 114 3.86 -13.01 3.64
CA ALA A 114 3.10 -13.75 4.66
C ALA A 114 1.66 -14.05 4.18
N PHE A 115 1.04 -13.12 3.52
CA PHE A 115 -0.29 -13.27 2.94
C PHE A 115 -0.30 -14.10 1.64
N ARG A 116 0.86 -14.32 1.04
CA ARG A 116 1.03 -14.93 -0.29
C ARG A 116 0.29 -14.13 -1.37
N ALA A 117 0.43 -12.81 -1.30
CA ALA A 117 -0.17 -11.92 -2.29
C ALA A 117 0.41 -12.21 -3.68
N GLU A 118 -0.46 -12.26 -4.67
CA GLU A 118 -0.11 -12.46 -6.07
C GLU A 118 0.10 -11.13 -6.80
N ALA A 119 -0.45 -10.06 -6.24
CA ALA A 119 -0.24 -8.69 -6.71
C ALA A 119 -0.42 -7.70 -5.55
N ILE A 120 0.13 -6.50 -5.72
CA ILE A 120 0.00 -5.39 -4.77
C ILE A 120 -0.51 -4.18 -5.54
N VAL A 121 -1.49 -3.48 -4.96
CA VAL A 121 -1.96 -2.18 -5.45
C VAL A 121 -1.67 -1.11 -4.41
N MET A 122 -1.07 -0.01 -4.84
CA MET A 122 -0.76 1.14 -3.99
C MET A 122 -1.04 2.44 -4.72
N GLY A 123 -1.49 3.45 -3.97
CA GLY A 123 -1.43 4.82 -4.44
C GLY A 123 0.00 5.33 -4.47
N CYS A 124 0.28 6.25 -5.36
CA CYS A 124 1.58 6.91 -5.44
C CYS A 124 1.41 8.37 -5.83
N ASP A 125 2.47 9.13 -5.60
CA ASP A 125 2.56 10.47 -6.14
C ASP A 125 3.06 10.41 -7.57
N PRO A 126 2.65 11.35 -8.45
CA PRO A 126 3.19 11.40 -9.79
C PRO A 126 4.71 11.62 -9.76
N GLN A 127 5.43 10.95 -10.66
CA GLN A 127 6.86 11.18 -10.83
C GLN A 127 7.08 12.55 -11.47
N ARG A 128 7.18 13.59 -10.65
CA ARG A 128 7.63 14.90 -11.11
C ARG A 128 9.13 15.02 -10.93
N THR A 129 9.82 15.23 -12.01
CA THR A 129 11.26 15.52 -12.01
C THR A 129 11.53 16.90 -11.40
N LEU A 130 12.42 16.95 -10.43
CA LEU A 130 13.37 17.97 -10.05
C LEU A 130 13.09 18.96 -8.91
N ILE A 131 11.91 19.42 -8.57
CA ILE A 131 11.79 20.50 -7.56
C ILE A 131 10.93 20.13 -6.34
N GLY A 132 10.31 18.96 -6.37
CA GLY A 132 9.38 18.52 -5.32
C GLY A 132 9.75 17.23 -4.60
N ASP A 133 10.91 16.66 -4.88
CA ASP A 133 11.28 15.31 -4.42
C ASP A 133 11.33 15.14 -2.89
N PHE A 134 11.43 16.24 -2.15
CA PHE A 134 11.42 16.22 -0.69
C PHE A 134 10.04 16.05 -0.07
N ILE A 135 8.98 16.31 -0.82
CA ILE A 135 7.59 16.30 -0.33
C ILE A 135 6.90 14.97 -0.64
N TRP A 136 7.39 14.24 -1.65
CA TRP A 136 6.73 13.06 -2.18
C TRP A 136 7.27 11.77 -1.57
N SER A 137 6.36 10.86 -1.25
CA SER A 137 6.77 9.56 -0.73
C SER A 137 7.39 8.70 -1.81
N GLN A 138 8.59 8.20 -1.54
CA GLN A 138 9.29 7.25 -2.42
C GLN A 138 8.96 5.78 -2.07
N GLU A 139 8.20 5.54 -1.01
CA GLU A 139 7.91 4.19 -0.53
C GLU A 139 7.20 3.32 -1.56
N PRO A 140 6.16 3.79 -2.29
CA PRO A 140 5.52 2.98 -3.31
C PRO A 140 6.50 2.51 -4.40
N TYR A 141 7.41 3.36 -4.81
CA TYR A 141 8.43 3.02 -5.82
C TYR A 141 9.46 2.04 -5.28
N ARG A 142 9.82 2.13 -4.00
CA ARG A 142 10.68 1.15 -3.33
C ARG A 142 10.01 -0.21 -3.24
N VAL A 143 8.73 -0.26 -2.91
CA VAL A 143 7.93 -1.50 -2.90
C VAL A 143 7.97 -2.13 -4.29
N ARG A 144 7.61 -1.38 -5.32
CA ARG A 144 7.60 -1.88 -6.70
C ARG A 144 8.96 -2.41 -7.14
N ARG A 145 10.03 -1.69 -6.82
CA ARG A 145 11.38 -2.09 -7.21
C ARG A 145 11.83 -3.40 -6.57
N ARG A 146 11.43 -3.65 -5.32
CA ARG A 146 11.86 -4.80 -4.52
C ARG A 146 10.89 -5.97 -4.55
N ALA A 147 9.64 -5.75 -4.94
CA ALA A 147 8.63 -6.79 -4.93
C ALA A 147 8.94 -7.91 -5.93
N ARG A 148 8.58 -9.12 -5.55
CA ARG A 148 8.65 -10.31 -6.42
C ARG A 148 7.36 -10.53 -7.22
N VAL A 149 6.29 -9.87 -6.84
CA VAL A 149 4.99 -9.90 -7.50
C VAL A 149 4.73 -8.57 -8.22
N PRO A 150 3.80 -8.52 -9.17
CA PRO A 150 3.41 -7.27 -9.81
C PRO A 150 2.91 -6.24 -8.78
N VAL A 151 3.36 -5.01 -8.92
CA VAL A 151 2.92 -3.87 -8.12
C VAL A 151 2.33 -2.82 -9.05
N TYR A 152 1.07 -2.50 -8.82
CA TYR A 152 0.33 -1.49 -9.56
C TYR A 152 0.33 -0.21 -8.76
N LEU A 153 0.99 0.81 -9.28
CA LEU A 153 1.06 2.14 -8.68
C LEU A 153 0.04 3.05 -9.35
N ILE A 154 -0.90 3.54 -8.57
CA ILE A 154 -1.99 4.37 -9.04
C ILE A 154 -1.70 5.82 -8.61
N PRO A 155 -1.42 6.72 -9.55
CA PRO A 155 -1.20 8.13 -9.23
C PRO A 155 -2.44 8.74 -8.57
N ALA A 156 -2.22 9.64 -7.63
CA ALA A 156 -3.30 10.46 -7.08
C ALA A 156 -3.89 11.30 -8.21
N ASP A 157 -5.22 11.39 -8.25
CA ASP A 157 -5.90 12.28 -9.16
C ASP A 157 -5.50 13.74 -8.83
N GLU A 158 -5.13 14.50 -9.86
CA GLU A 158 -4.81 15.93 -9.72
C GLU A 158 -6.08 16.74 -9.46
#